data_94263cb9ac376a749bbd976fa55de8e6
#
_entry.id   94263cb9ac376a749bbd976fa55de8e6
#
_cell.length_a   1.000
_cell.length_b   1.000
_cell.length_c   1.000
_cell.angle_alpha   90.00
_cell.angle_beta   90.00
_cell.angle_gamma   90.00
#
_symmetry.space_group_name_H-M   'P 1'
#
loop_
_entity.id
_entity.type
_entity.pdbx_description
1 polymer ?
#
loop_
_entity_poly.entity_id
_entity_poly.type
_entity_poly.pdbx_seq_one_letter_code
_entity_poly.pdbx_strand_id
1 'polypeptide(L)'
;MVNRKRVQRLMRADNLLVLRKRRYVVTTDSRHTYAVYPNLARDLTPEAPNQLWVADITYIRLREQFVYLSVILDAYSRRVVGWELSETLQATLTAAALERALADRSVPAGIVHHSDRGVQYCAHGYVQRLEQYHFRISMSRAGNPYDNALAESFMRTLKCEQVYLADYRDLEDARDRIGAFLEDYYNRRRLHSSLGYRSPEQFEAAAANRVPSTEVVE
;
A
#
# COMPACT_ATOMS: atom_id res chain seq x y z
N MET A 1 -9.35 -28.89 36.90
CA MET A 1 -9.36 -27.52 36.33
C MET A 1 -7.92 -27.01 36.29
N VAL A 2 -7.38 -26.62 35.15
CA VAL A 2 -6.00 -26.14 35.04
C VAL A 2 -5.92 -24.67 35.40
N ASN A 3 -4.99 -24.28 36.29
CA ASN A 3 -4.85 -22.90 36.73
C ASN A 3 -4.29 -21.99 35.60
N ARG A 4 -4.96 -20.86 35.32
CA ARG A 4 -4.57 -19.87 34.32
C ARG A 4 -3.10 -19.43 34.43
N LYS A 5 -2.60 -19.23 35.66
CA LYS A 5 -1.20 -18.86 35.91
C LYS A 5 -0.22 -19.93 35.46
N ARG A 6 -0.57 -21.22 35.62
CA ARG A 6 0.24 -22.33 35.13
C ARG A 6 0.31 -22.38 33.61
N VAL A 7 -0.83 -22.21 32.93
CA VAL A 7 -0.89 -22.16 31.45
C VAL A 7 -0.06 -20.98 30.92
N GLN A 8 -0.21 -19.81 31.53
CA GLN A 8 0.51 -18.61 31.11
C GLN A 8 2.03 -18.75 31.32
N ARG A 9 2.47 -19.47 32.37
CA ARG A 9 3.89 -19.76 32.61
C ARG A 9 4.44 -20.70 31.53
N LEU A 10 3.71 -21.74 31.19
CA LEU A 10 4.10 -22.70 30.14
C LEU A 10 4.15 -22.00 28.78
N MET A 11 3.13 -21.24 28.42
CA MET A 11 3.12 -20.47 27.17
C MET A 11 4.30 -19.48 27.08
N ARG A 12 4.72 -18.91 28.20
CA ARG A 12 5.90 -18.02 28.22
C ARG A 12 7.20 -18.81 28.05
N ALA A 13 7.32 -19.99 28.66
CA ALA A 13 8.48 -20.85 28.50
C ALA A 13 8.64 -21.35 27.06
N ASP A 14 7.52 -21.65 26.40
CA ASP A 14 7.49 -22.15 25.02
C ASP A 14 7.37 -21.03 23.97
N ASN A 15 7.54 -19.77 24.37
CA ASN A 15 7.47 -18.58 23.48
C ASN A 15 6.14 -18.42 22.73
N LEU A 16 5.04 -18.95 23.28
CA LEU A 16 3.69 -18.93 22.70
C LEU A 16 2.85 -17.72 23.13
N LEU A 17 3.42 -16.77 23.87
CA LEU A 17 2.72 -15.55 24.24
C LEU A 17 2.61 -14.63 23.05
N VAL A 18 1.40 -14.13 22.81
CA VAL A 18 1.19 -13.06 21.83
C VAL A 18 2.03 -11.84 22.24
N LEU A 19 2.97 -11.46 21.38
CA LEU A 19 3.73 -10.23 21.55
C LEU A 19 2.75 -9.07 21.59
N ARG A 20 2.69 -8.33 22.69
CA ARG A 20 1.92 -7.10 22.76
C ARG A 20 2.47 -6.15 21.68
N LYS A 21 1.63 -5.78 20.72
CA LYS A 21 1.97 -4.71 19.78
C LYS A 21 2.43 -3.50 20.59
N ARG A 22 3.67 -3.05 20.37
CA ARG A 22 4.12 -1.76 20.88
C ARG A 22 3.20 -0.68 20.32
N ARG A 23 2.89 0.36 21.12
CA ARG A 23 2.13 1.52 20.66
C ARG A 23 2.71 1.99 19.32
N TYR A 24 1.82 2.16 18.33
CA TYR A 24 2.21 2.72 17.04
C TYR A 24 2.84 4.09 17.25
N VAL A 25 3.97 4.32 16.61
CA VAL A 25 4.49 5.67 16.41
C VAL A 25 3.53 6.34 15.43
N VAL A 26 2.99 7.49 15.80
CA VAL A 26 2.15 8.30 14.90
C VAL A 26 3.09 8.82 13.80
N THR A 27 2.95 8.30 12.60
CA THR A 27 3.79 8.63 11.44
C THR A 27 3.21 9.74 10.59
N THR A 28 1.95 10.12 10.83
CA THR A 28 1.23 11.11 10.02
C THR A 28 0.94 12.33 10.85
N ASP A 29 1.54 13.48 10.49
CA ASP A 29 1.10 14.78 10.98
C ASP A 29 0.00 15.31 10.07
N SER A 30 -1.24 15.24 10.54
CA SER A 30 -2.42 15.76 9.84
C SER A 30 -2.79 17.20 10.26
N ARG A 31 -1.98 17.86 11.11
CA ARG A 31 -2.19 19.23 11.58
C ARG A 31 -1.47 20.26 10.75
N HIS A 32 -1.61 20.19 9.43
CA HIS A 32 -0.98 21.12 8.51
C HIS A 32 -2.01 22.06 7.87
N THR A 33 -1.53 23.15 7.26
CA THR A 33 -2.35 24.17 6.60
C THR A 33 -2.57 23.91 5.09
N TYR A 34 -2.12 22.78 4.57
CA TYR A 34 -2.30 22.39 3.17
C TYR A 34 -3.77 22.10 2.86
N ALA A 35 -4.12 22.19 1.58
CA ALA A 35 -5.45 21.84 1.09
C ALA A 35 -5.80 20.37 1.41
N VAL A 36 -7.02 20.14 1.88
CA VAL A 36 -7.55 18.80 2.14
C VAL A 36 -8.64 18.51 1.13
N TYR A 37 -8.56 17.36 0.48
CA TYR A 37 -9.48 16.94 -0.56
C TYR A 37 -10.60 16.05 0.01
N PRO A 38 -11.80 16.04 -0.64
CA PRO A 38 -12.90 15.19 -0.20
C PRO A 38 -12.58 13.72 -0.36
N ASN A 39 -13.22 12.85 0.43
CA ASN A 39 -13.11 11.40 0.27
C ASN A 39 -14.00 10.93 -0.91
N LEU A 40 -13.39 10.73 -2.06
CA LEU A 40 -14.03 10.22 -3.27
C LEU A 40 -13.99 8.69 -3.36
N ALA A 41 -13.17 8.03 -2.53
CA ALA A 41 -13.01 6.57 -2.55
C ALA A 41 -14.10 5.83 -1.76
N ARG A 42 -14.78 6.51 -0.85
CA ARG A 42 -15.73 5.92 0.10
C ARG A 42 -16.81 5.08 -0.58
N ASP A 43 -17.43 5.64 -1.59
CA ASP A 43 -18.59 5.06 -2.27
C ASP A 43 -18.21 4.51 -3.67
N LEU A 44 -16.90 4.44 -3.95
CA LEU A 44 -16.37 3.95 -5.23
C LEU A 44 -15.96 2.48 -5.10
N THR A 45 -16.68 1.62 -5.81
CA THR A 45 -16.30 0.23 -6.02
C THR A 45 -15.67 0.11 -7.40
N PRO A 46 -14.34 -0.10 -7.52
CA PRO A 46 -13.72 -0.20 -8.82
C PRO A 46 -14.14 -1.50 -9.54
N GLU A 47 -14.52 -1.39 -10.80
CA GLU A 47 -14.94 -2.48 -11.67
C GLU A 47 -13.86 -2.88 -12.70
N ALA A 48 -12.85 -2.04 -12.84
CA ALA A 48 -11.72 -2.24 -13.74
C ALA A 48 -10.41 -1.70 -13.12
N PRO A 49 -9.24 -2.14 -13.61
CA PRO A 49 -7.96 -1.55 -13.24
C PRO A 49 -7.92 -0.04 -13.53
N ASN A 50 -7.13 0.67 -12.77
CA ASN A 50 -6.89 2.12 -12.93
C ASN A 50 -8.14 3.01 -12.74
N GLN A 51 -9.08 2.60 -11.89
CA GLN A 51 -10.18 3.47 -11.46
C GLN A 51 -9.92 4.11 -10.09
N LEU A 52 -9.29 3.38 -9.19
CA LEU A 52 -8.94 3.83 -7.85
C LEU A 52 -7.55 3.31 -7.48
N TRP A 53 -6.63 4.23 -7.22
CA TRP A 53 -5.35 3.93 -6.61
C TRP A 53 -5.34 4.37 -5.16
N VAL A 54 -4.86 3.51 -4.27
CA VAL A 54 -4.72 3.84 -2.84
C VAL A 54 -3.25 3.85 -2.46
N ALA A 55 -2.83 4.90 -1.76
CA ALA A 55 -1.46 5.12 -1.35
C ALA A 55 -1.33 5.17 0.17
N ASP A 56 -0.21 4.65 0.67
CA ASP A 56 0.13 4.71 2.08
C ASP A 56 1.64 4.62 2.29
N ILE A 57 2.11 5.06 3.46
CA ILE A 57 3.50 5.00 3.87
C ILE A 57 3.63 4.15 5.12
N THR A 58 4.64 3.30 5.14
CA THR A 58 5.01 2.57 6.35
C THR A 58 6.51 2.72 6.64
N TYR A 59 6.90 2.54 7.89
CA TYR A 59 8.30 2.43 8.26
C TYR A 59 8.73 0.96 8.34
N ILE A 60 9.98 0.72 7.98
CA ILE A 60 10.64 -0.58 8.01
C ILE A 60 11.90 -0.45 8.85
N ARG A 61 12.10 -1.39 9.75
CA ARG A 61 13.28 -1.42 10.61
C ARG A 61 14.42 -2.11 9.88
N LEU A 62 15.55 -1.44 9.78
CA LEU A 62 16.86 -2.01 9.51
C LEU A 62 17.59 -2.30 10.83
N ARG A 63 18.77 -2.85 10.77
CA ARG A 63 19.57 -3.15 11.97
C ARG A 63 19.82 -1.92 12.83
N GLU A 64 20.19 -0.80 12.22
CA GLU A 64 20.64 0.40 12.92
C GLU A 64 19.64 1.57 12.83
N GLN A 65 18.78 1.59 11.81
CA GLN A 65 17.88 2.70 11.53
C GLN A 65 16.50 2.25 11.04
N PHE A 66 15.63 3.21 10.85
CA PHE A 66 14.35 3.02 10.15
C PHE A 66 14.42 3.65 8.77
N VAL A 67 13.77 3.00 7.82
CA VAL A 67 13.50 3.55 6.48
C VAL A 67 12.00 3.59 6.23
N TYR A 68 11.60 4.36 5.24
CA TYR A 68 10.20 4.57 4.89
C TYR A 68 9.91 3.95 3.54
N LEU A 69 8.80 3.22 3.45
CA LEU A 69 8.29 2.64 2.21
C LEU A 69 6.98 3.33 1.87
N SER A 70 6.93 3.99 0.71
CA SER A 70 5.69 4.44 0.06
C SER A 70 5.23 3.39 -0.93
N VAL A 71 3.93 3.09 -0.93
CA VAL A 71 3.32 2.11 -1.84
C VAL A 71 2.04 2.68 -2.43
N ILE A 72 1.80 2.40 -3.70
CA ILE A 72 0.56 2.68 -4.40
C ILE A 72 -0.03 1.36 -4.90
N LEU A 73 -1.28 1.12 -4.60
CA LEU A 73 -2.04 -0.08 -4.94
C LEU A 73 -3.19 0.27 -5.88
N ASP A 74 -3.39 -0.53 -6.90
CA ASP A 74 -4.66 -0.56 -7.63
C ASP A 74 -5.72 -1.25 -6.77
N ALA A 75 -6.82 -0.58 -6.48
CA ALA A 75 -7.85 -1.09 -5.57
C ALA A 75 -8.68 -2.22 -6.19
N TYR A 76 -8.79 -2.28 -7.52
CA TYR A 76 -9.49 -3.35 -8.23
C TYR A 76 -8.75 -4.68 -8.12
N SER A 77 -7.47 -4.68 -8.46
CA SER A 77 -6.65 -5.88 -8.56
C SER A 77 -5.80 -6.16 -7.33
N ARG A 78 -5.70 -5.20 -6.40
CA ARG A 78 -4.75 -5.21 -5.28
C ARG A 78 -3.28 -5.18 -5.70
N ARG A 79 -2.99 -4.97 -6.98
CA ARG A 79 -1.64 -4.91 -7.51
C ARG A 79 -0.89 -3.71 -6.94
N VAL A 80 0.33 -3.92 -6.49
CA VAL A 80 1.28 -2.85 -6.23
C VAL A 80 1.71 -2.28 -7.57
N VAL A 81 1.34 -1.04 -7.84
CA VAL A 81 1.61 -0.34 -9.11
C VAL A 81 2.80 0.61 -9.01
N GLY A 82 3.14 1.04 -7.80
CA GLY A 82 4.33 1.85 -7.55
C GLY A 82 4.78 1.71 -6.11
N TRP A 83 6.08 1.80 -5.89
CA TRP A 83 6.68 1.78 -4.55
C TRP A 83 8.04 2.44 -4.54
N GLU A 84 8.46 2.96 -3.41
CA GLU A 84 9.80 3.51 -3.20
C GLU A 84 10.22 3.39 -1.74
N LEU A 85 11.52 3.18 -1.51
CA LEU A 85 12.17 3.15 -0.20
C LEU A 85 13.12 4.34 -0.02
N SER A 86 13.05 5.01 1.12
CA SER A 86 13.95 6.13 1.46
C SER A 86 14.28 6.15 2.95
N GLU A 87 15.44 6.70 3.27
CA GLU A 87 15.85 6.97 4.66
C GLU A 87 15.08 8.16 5.27
N THR A 88 14.48 8.99 4.42
CA THR A 88 13.76 10.20 4.85
C THR A 88 12.28 10.16 4.47
N LEU A 89 11.44 10.67 5.36
CA LEU A 89 10.00 10.80 5.16
C LEU A 89 9.66 12.14 4.47
N GLN A 90 10.23 12.37 3.29
CA GLN A 90 9.99 13.58 2.50
C GLN A 90 8.96 13.31 1.38
N ALA A 91 8.39 14.37 0.81
CA ALA A 91 7.45 14.28 -0.31
C ALA A 91 8.09 13.64 -1.58
N THR A 92 9.42 13.69 -1.70
CA THR A 92 10.17 13.02 -2.76
C THR A 92 9.97 11.50 -2.76
N LEU A 93 9.76 10.89 -1.58
CA LEU A 93 9.48 9.46 -1.45
C LEU A 93 8.16 9.08 -2.13
N THR A 94 7.09 9.82 -1.84
CA THR A 94 5.77 9.57 -2.45
C THR A 94 5.77 9.90 -3.93
N ALA A 95 6.47 10.96 -4.33
CA ALA A 95 6.62 11.33 -5.72
C ALA A 95 7.35 10.25 -6.53
N ALA A 96 8.43 9.68 -6.01
CA ALA A 96 9.16 8.61 -6.69
C ALA A 96 8.30 7.33 -6.84
N ALA A 97 7.49 6.98 -5.83
CA ALA A 97 6.54 5.88 -5.94
C ALA A 97 5.47 6.14 -7.03
N LEU A 98 4.98 7.39 -7.13
CA LEU A 98 4.04 7.80 -8.17
C LEU A 98 4.67 7.73 -9.57
N GLU A 99 5.91 8.23 -9.75
CA GLU A 99 6.61 8.16 -11.04
C GLU A 99 6.78 6.71 -11.53
N ARG A 100 7.10 5.78 -10.64
CA ARG A 100 7.16 4.36 -11.01
C ARG A 100 5.80 3.84 -11.48
N ALA A 101 4.73 4.17 -10.76
CA ALA A 101 3.39 3.77 -11.16
C ALA A 101 2.98 4.32 -12.53
N LEU A 102 3.35 5.59 -12.81
CA LEU A 102 3.09 6.27 -14.07
C LEU A 102 3.91 5.69 -15.25
N ALA A 103 5.14 5.22 -14.97
CA ALA A 103 6.00 4.62 -15.99
C ALA A 103 5.52 3.22 -16.40
N ASP A 104 4.97 2.46 -15.45
CA ASP A 104 4.57 1.05 -15.66
C ASP A 104 3.15 0.91 -16.25
N ARG A 105 2.34 1.98 -16.21
CA ARG A 105 0.93 1.88 -16.58
C ARG A 105 0.49 2.96 -17.55
N SER A 106 -0.34 2.57 -18.51
CA SER A 106 -1.17 3.51 -19.25
C SER A 106 -2.25 4.05 -18.30
N VAL A 107 -2.14 5.33 -17.96
CA VAL A 107 -2.97 5.98 -16.95
C VAL A 107 -4.06 6.79 -17.66
N PRO A 108 -5.35 6.33 -17.63
CA PRO A 108 -6.45 7.13 -18.17
C PRO A 108 -6.71 8.34 -17.26
N ALA A 109 -7.26 9.40 -17.85
CA ALA A 109 -7.71 10.56 -17.08
C ALA A 109 -8.85 10.18 -16.12
N GLY A 110 -8.90 10.82 -14.94
CA GLY A 110 -10.01 10.67 -14.01
C GLY A 110 -9.85 9.55 -12.97
N ILE A 111 -8.70 8.87 -12.92
CA ILE A 111 -8.37 7.93 -11.83
C ILE A 111 -8.49 8.66 -10.49
N VAL A 112 -9.13 8.04 -9.52
CA VAL A 112 -9.13 8.52 -8.14
C VAL A 112 -7.85 8.07 -7.46
N HIS A 113 -7.04 9.02 -6.98
CA HIS A 113 -5.89 8.76 -6.13
C HIS A 113 -6.26 9.05 -4.67
N HIS A 114 -6.30 8.01 -3.84
CA HIS A 114 -6.70 8.10 -2.45
C HIS A 114 -5.52 7.87 -1.51
N SER A 115 -5.36 8.75 -0.52
CA SER A 115 -4.33 8.64 0.53
C SER A 115 -4.87 9.07 1.89
N ASP A 116 -4.05 8.94 2.93
CA ASP A 116 -4.28 9.65 4.18
C ASP A 116 -4.00 11.17 4.01
N ARG A 117 -4.15 11.94 5.11
CA ARG A 117 -3.85 13.39 5.13
C ARG A 117 -2.40 13.68 5.51
N GLY A 118 -1.47 12.80 5.20
CA GLY A 118 -0.05 13.06 5.47
C GLY A 118 0.48 14.24 4.65
N VAL A 119 1.38 15.03 5.25
CA VAL A 119 2.01 16.20 4.59
C VAL A 119 2.65 15.84 3.25
N GLN A 120 3.10 14.60 3.08
CA GLN A 120 3.74 14.11 1.86
C GLN A 120 2.77 14.10 0.68
N TYR A 121 1.50 13.71 0.92
CA TYR A 121 0.45 13.67 -0.09
C TYR A 121 -0.19 15.04 -0.35
N CYS A 122 -0.05 15.97 0.61
CA CYS A 122 -0.53 17.35 0.49
C CYS A 122 0.54 18.28 -0.08
N ALA A 123 1.77 17.82 -0.28
CA ALA A 123 2.86 18.64 -0.81
C ALA A 123 2.54 19.12 -2.22
N HIS A 124 2.81 20.42 -2.48
CA HIS A 124 2.47 21.08 -3.75
C HIS A 124 2.98 20.30 -4.97
N GLY A 125 4.23 19.84 -4.97
CA GLY A 125 4.80 19.10 -6.11
C GLY A 125 4.11 17.76 -6.36
N TYR A 126 3.65 17.06 -5.29
CA TYR A 126 2.90 15.83 -5.41
C TYR A 126 1.50 16.06 -6.00
N VAL A 127 0.79 17.04 -5.46
CA VAL A 127 -0.53 17.45 -5.94
C VAL A 127 -0.47 17.90 -7.40
N GLN A 128 0.48 18.76 -7.74
CA GLN A 128 0.69 19.24 -9.12
C GLN A 128 0.94 18.06 -10.08
N ARG A 129 1.68 17.05 -9.64
CA ARG A 129 1.93 15.85 -10.47
C ARG A 129 0.65 15.06 -10.72
N LEU A 130 -0.17 14.85 -9.71
CA LEU A 130 -1.48 14.21 -9.86
C LEU A 130 -2.40 15.00 -10.82
N GLU A 131 -2.42 16.32 -10.71
CA GLU A 131 -3.20 17.21 -11.59
C GLU A 131 -2.75 17.15 -13.06
N GLN A 132 -1.43 17.08 -13.31
CA GLN A 132 -0.85 16.92 -14.65
C GLN A 132 -1.32 15.65 -15.36
N TYR A 133 -1.56 14.59 -14.60
CA TYR A 133 -2.10 13.33 -15.11
C TYR A 133 -3.62 13.21 -14.95
N HIS A 134 -4.29 14.32 -14.63
CA HIS A 134 -5.74 14.40 -14.50
C HIS A 134 -6.33 13.44 -13.47
N PHE A 135 -5.60 13.15 -12.39
CA PHE A 135 -6.14 12.40 -11.27
C PHE A 135 -7.16 13.21 -10.48
N ARG A 136 -8.15 12.52 -9.94
CA ARG A 136 -9.07 13.05 -8.95
C ARG A 136 -8.50 12.75 -7.56
N ILE A 137 -8.09 13.80 -6.85
CA ILE A 137 -7.44 13.66 -5.55
C ILE A 137 -8.49 13.38 -4.47
N SER A 138 -8.22 12.40 -3.63
CA SER A 138 -9.09 11.94 -2.56
C SER A 138 -8.29 11.68 -1.29
N MET A 139 -8.86 12.06 -0.14
CA MET A 139 -8.20 11.87 1.15
C MET A 139 -9.13 11.28 2.20
N SER A 140 -8.59 10.40 3.03
CA SER A 140 -9.27 9.83 4.19
C SER A 140 -9.71 10.93 5.15
N ARG A 141 -10.79 10.71 5.88
CA ARG A 141 -11.19 11.58 7.00
C ARG A 141 -10.19 11.45 8.14
N ALA A 142 -9.98 12.54 8.87
CA ALA A 142 -9.09 12.52 10.04
C ALA A 142 -9.53 11.45 11.05
N GLY A 143 -8.61 10.59 11.44
CA GLY A 143 -8.83 9.56 12.47
C GLY A 143 -9.77 8.41 12.05
N ASN A 144 -10.09 8.24 10.76
CA ASN A 144 -10.92 7.14 10.29
C ASN A 144 -10.08 6.11 9.53
N PRO A 145 -9.66 5.01 10.18
CA PRO A 145 -8.85 3.96 9.55
C PRO A 145 -9.60 3.21 8.43
N TYR A 146 -10.95 3.15 8.50
CA TYR A 146 -11.74 2.44 7.49
C TYR A 146 -11.65 3.06 6.10
N ASP A 147 -11.31 4.34 6.02
CA ASP A 147 -11.22 5.06 4.75
C ASP A 147 -10.01 4.59 3.91
N ASN A 148 -8.97 3.97 4.52
CA ASN A 148 -7.80 3.40 3.82
C ASN A 148 -7.54 1.92 4.16
N ALA A 149 -8.60 1.17 4.44
CA ALA A 149 -8.53 -0.22 4.89
C ALA A 149 -7.78 -1.15 3.92
N LEU A 150 -7.82 -0.85 2.60
CA LEU A 150 -7.11 -1.64 1.59
C LEU A 150 -5.59 -1.51 1.77
N ALA A 151 -5.08 -0.30 1.88
CA ALA A 151 -3.66 -0.08 2.12
C ALA A 151 -3.21 -0.64 3.48
N GLU A 152 -4.01 -0.46 4.54
CA GLU A 152 -3.72 -1.05 5.86
C GLU A 152 -3.64 -2.59 5.80
N SER A 153 -4.56 -3.24 5.08
CA SER A 153 -4.54 -4.69 4.87
C SER A 153 -3.30 -5.15 4.14
N PHE A 154 -2.89 -4.41 3.10
CA PHE A 154 -1.65 -4.66 2.38
C PHE A 154 -0.43 -4.49 3.29
N MET A 155 -0.33 -3.38 4.03
CA MET A 155 0.79 -3.14 4.95
C MET A 155 0.92 -4.22 6.01
N ARG A 156 -0.20 -4.76 6.48
CA ARG A 156 -0.21 -5.92 7.38
C ARG A 156 0.37 -7.16 6.70
N THR A 157 -0.02 -7.45 5.47
CA THR A 157 0.50 -8.57 4.67
C THR A 157 2.01 -8.43 4.48
N LEU A 158 2.48 -7.29 3.99
CA LEU A 158 3.90 -7.02 3.81
C LEU A 158 4.69 -7.21 5.10
N LYS A 159 4.19 -6.67 6.22
CA LYS A 159 4.88 -6.81 7.52
C LYS A 159 4.93 -8.25 8.01
N CYS A 160 3.84 -9.00 7.88
CA CYS A 160 3.80 -10.38 8.37
C CYS A 160 4.55 -11.36 7.47
N GLU A 161 4.49 -11.18 6.16
CA GLU A 161 5.02 -12.17 5.20
C GLU A 161 6.45 -11.85 4.76
N GLN A 162 6.94 -10.62 4.95
CA GLN A 162 8.26 -10.20 4.55
C GLN A 162 9.05 -9.51 5.66
N VAL A 163 8.53 -8.39 6.20
CA VAL A 163 9.34 -7.50 7.05
C VAL A 163 9.70 -8.14 8.40
N TYR A 164 8.76 -8.80 9.06
CA TYR A 164 9.01 -9.43 10.37
C TYR A 164 9.85 -10.71 10.29
N LEU A 165 9.97 -11.28 9.09
CA LEU A 165 10.77 -12.48 8.85
C LEU A 165 12.18 -12.14 8.39
N ALA A 166 12.47 -10.87 8.11
CA ALA A 166 13.73 -10.41 7.56
C ALA A 166 14.55 -9.62 8.59
N ASP A 167 15.87 -9.77 8.51
CA ASP A 167 16.85 -8.92 9.17
C ASP A 167 17.61 -8.14 8.08
N TYR A 168 17.14 -6.93 7.77
CA TYR A 168 17.73 -6.10 6.72
C TYR A 168 19.00 -5.42 7.22
N ARG A 169 20.10 -5.59 6.50
CA ARG A 169 21.40 -5.00 6.82
C ARG A 169 21.40 -3.48 6.67
N ASP A 170 20.97 -3.04 5.48
CA ASP A 170 21.00 -1.65 5.01
C ASP A 170 19.84 -1.36 4.06
N LEU A 171 19.81 -0.16 3.49
CA LEU A 171 18.75 0.28 2.57
C LEU A 171 18.74 -0.53 1.27
N GLU A 172 19.92 -0.90 0.74
CA GLU A 172 20.04 -1.63 -0.51
C GLU A 172 19.51 -3.06 -0.35
N ASP A 173 19.95 -3.77 0.69
CA ASP A 173 19.42 -5.11 1.03
C ASP A 173 17.90 -5.10 1.26
N ALA A 174 17.38 -4.05 1.92
CA ALA A 174 15.94 -3.89 2.09
C ALA A 174 15.22 -3.64 0.75
N ARG A 175 15.80 -2.81 -0.12
CA ARG A 175 15.25 -2.49 -1.44
C ARG A 175 15.14 -3.73 -2.31
N ASP A 176 16.19 -4.51 -2.39
CA ASP A 176 16.24 -5.73 -3.20
C ASP A 176 15.21 -6.76 -2.72
N ARG A 177 15.21 -7.04 -1.42
CA ARG A 177 14.33 -8.07 -0.84
C ARG A 177 12.87 -7.67 -0.80
N ILE A 178 12.57 -6.40 -0.54
CA ILE A 178 11.20 -5.88 -0.59
C ILE A 178 10.73 -5.77 -2.04
N GLY A 179 11.58 -5.31 -2.95
CA GLY A 179 11.29 -5.28 -4.39
C GLY A 179 10.92 -6.67 -4.92
N ALA A 180 11.77 -7.67 -4.66
CA ALA A 180 11.47 -9.06 -5.02
C ALA A 180 10.15 -9.58 -4.40
N PHE A 181 9.88 -9.21 -3.14
CA PHE A 181 8.60 -9.56 -2.51
C PHE A 181 7.41 -8.91 -3.22
N LEU A 182 7.49 -7.61 -3.53
CA LEU A 182 6.39 -6.86 -4.13
C LEU A 182 6.12 -7.28 -5.58
N GLU A 183 7.18 -7.40 -6.36
CA GLU A 183 7.10 -7.62 -7.81
C GLU A 183 6.94 -9.10 -8.16
N ASP A 184 7.80 -9.98 -7.61
CA ASP A 184 7.82 -11.39 -8.01
C ASP A 184 6.87 -12.26 -7.19
N TYR A 185 6.71 -11.97 -5.90
CA TYR A 185 5.84 -12.79 -5.06
C TYR A 185 4.44 -12.20 -4.93
N TYR A 186 4.29 -10.98 -4.41
CA TYR A 186 2.98 -10.39 -4.11
C TYR A 186 2.15 -10.18 -5.38
N ASN A 187 2.72 -9.55 -6.41
CA ASN A 187 2.00 -9.26 -7.65
C ASN A 187 1.77 -10.51 -8.52
N ARG A 188 2.75 -11.43 -8.59
CA ARG A 188 2.71 -12.54 -9.55
C ARG A 188 2.27 -13.87 -8.97
N ARG A 189 2.54 -14.15 -7.70
CA ARG A 189 2.36 -15.50 -7.12
C ARG A 189 1.41 -15.55 -5.95
N ARG A 190 1.34 -14.49 -5.14
CA ARG A 190 0.54 -14.50 -3.93
C ARG A 190 -0.95 -14.57 -4.26
N LEU A 191 -1.62 -15.62 -3.75
CA LEU A 191 -3.06 -15.80 -3.97
C LEU A 191 -3.87 -14.96 -2.99
N HIS A 192 -4.91 -14.31 -3.48
CA HIS A 192 -5.85 -13.51 -2.71
C HIS A 192 -7.25 -14.10 -2.74
N SER A 193 -7.82 -14.40 -1.58
CA SER A 193 -9.19 -14.96 -1.49
C SER A 193 -10.24 -14.03 -2.10
N SER A 194 -10.08 -12.70 -1.91
CA SER A 194 -10.95 -11.68 -2.50
C SER A 194 -10.86 -11.58 -4.03
N LEU A 195 -9.82 -12.14 -4.65
CA LEU A 195 -9.62 -12.21 -6.10
C LEU A 195 -9.91 -13.62 -6.65
N GLY A 196 -10.65 -14.44 -5.90
CA GLY A 196 -10.94 -15.83 -6.28
C GLY A 196 -9.67 -16.69 -6.31
N TYR A 197 -8.79 -16.51 -5.32
CA TYR A 197 -7.51 -17.22 -5.22
C TYR A 197 -6.60 -17.06 -6.44
N ARG A 198 -6.54 -15.84 -6.96
CA ARG A 198 -5.60 -15.44 -8.03
C ARG A 198 -4.60 -14.43 -7.48
N SER A 199 -3.45 -14.35 -8.15
CA SER A 199 -2.55 -13.23 -7.92
C SER A 199 -3.09 -11.94 -8.56
N PRO A 200 -2.63 -10.76 -8.14
CA PRO A 200 -3.01 -9.49 -8.76
C PRO A 200 -2.85 -9.48 -10.28
N GLU A 201 -1.72 -9.93 -10.81
CA GLU A 201 -1.48 -9.99 -12.26
C GLU A 201 -2.39 -10.97 -12.98
N GLN A 202 -2.60 -12.16 -12.41
CA GLN A 202 -3.54 -13.14 -12.98
C GLN A 202 -4.98 -12.62 -13.01
N PHE A 203 -5.36 -11.84 -11.99
CA PHE A 203 -6.68 -11.25 -11.92
C PHE A 203 -6.86 -10.16 -12.99
N GLU A 204 -5.89 -9.28 -13.20
CA GLU A 204 -5.91 -8.27 -14.27
C GLU A 204 -5.93 -8.92 -15.66
N ALA A 205 -5.08 -9.92 -15.90
CA ALA A 205 -5.04 -10.63 -17.18
C ALA A 205 -6.39 -11.31 -17.51
N ALA A 206 -7.05 -11.89 -16.49
CA ALA A 206 -8.37 -12.48 -16.67
C ALA A 206 -9.47 -11.44 -16.93
N ALA A 207 -9.34 -10.22 -16.41
CA ALA A 207 -10.26 -9.12 -16.67
C ALA A 207 -10.08 -8.58 -18.10
N ALA A 208 -8.85 -8.41 -18.57
CA ALA A 208 -8.55 -7.96 -19.93
C ALA A 208 -9.13 -8.91 -20.99
N ASN A 209 -9.10 -10.23 -20.74
CA ASN A 209 -9.66 -11.23 -21.66
C ASN A 209 -11.20 -11.30 -21.64
N ARG A 210 -11.88 -10.61 -20.74
CA ARG A 210 -13.36 -10.56 -20.64
C ARG A 210 -13.96 -9.39 -21.43
N VAL A 211 -13.17 -8.41 -21.83
CA VAL A 211 -13.64 -7.33 -22.71
C VAL A 211 -13.79 -7.93 -24.11
N PRO A 212 -15.01 -8.06 -24.67
CA PRO A 212 -15.17 -8.53 -26.03
C PRO A 212 -14.41 -7.60 -26.97
N SER A 213 -13.64 -8.17 -27.88
CA SER A 213 -13.11 -7.41 -29.01
C SER A 213 -14.30 -6.75 -29.69
N THR A 214 -14.42 -5.44 -29.57
CA THR A 214 -15.41 -4.68 -30.35
C THR A 214 -15.03 -4.91 -31.78
N GLU A 215 -15.82 -5.76 -32.49
CA GLU A 215 -15.68 -5.97 -33.91
C GLU A 215 -15.70 -4.58 -34.57
N VAL A 216 -14.62 -4.27 -35.25
CA VAL A 216 -14.57 -3.16 -36.20
C VAL A 216 -15.52 -3.58 -37.31
N VAL A 217 -16.75 -3.07 -37.29
CA VAL A 217 -17.66 -3.14 -38.45
C VAL A 217 -17.12 -2.15 -39.45
N GLU A 218 -16.60 -2.70 -40.55
CA GLU A 218 -16.27 -1.95 -41.75
C GLU A 218 -17.50 -1.23 -42.36
#